data_1e0f64ce47ac885b3fd193e255b6a33c
#
_entry.id   1e0f64ce47ac885b3fd193e255b6a33c
#
_cell.length_a   1.000
_cell.length_b   1.000
_cell.length_c   1.000
_cell.angle_alpha   90.00
_cell.angle_beta   90.00
_cell.angle_gamma   90.00
#
_symmetry.space_group_name_H-M   'P 1'
#
loop_
_entity.id
_entity.type
_entity.pdbx_description
1 polymer ?
#
loop_
_entity_poly.entity_id
_entity_poly.type
_entity_poly.pdbx_seq_one_letter_code
_entity_poly.pdbx_strand_id
1 'polypeptide(L)'
;MALLIIIYVSFISLGLPDAVLGSAWPVMHVDLGLPLWSAGIIAATTSMGTVISALFSTKVIARFGTGKVTLISVLMTALALLGFSVSHHIGLLLIFALPLGLGAGSVDTALNNYVALHYKARHMSWLHSFWGVGASLGPAIVALALALGYSYRGGYRAIGGLQLILVLILALSLSRWRDQKVTDGGEETKGNREVLKIKGVGSALMTFFLYCALEIATGLWATTYLVQVKGLDPTKAALWGGLYYIGITVGRILSGFITFRVSNNQMTFGGLALCLASLLLFLSPNANVAGFALVLLGLGSAPIFPSMIHETPRRFGVGASQAVIGLQMATAYVGNTVMPPLVGALASTVGLVWLPLLQALLVLGMMGAVGRLVLLQRKRDV
;
A
#
# COMPACT_ATOMS: atom_id res chain seq x y z
N MET A 1 5.46 -23.00 -14.48
CA MET A 1 6.48 -21.94 -14.38
C MET A 1 6.03 -20.65 -15.07
N ALA A 2 5.65 -20.65 -16.34
CA ALA A 2 5.26 -19.45 -17.08
C ALA A 2 4.10 -18.66 -16.46
N LEU A 3 3.04 -19.31 -15.93
CA LEU A 3 1.92 -18.63 -15.28
C LEU A 3 2.35 -17.91 -13.99
N LEU A 4 3.26 -18.49 -13.20
CA LEU A 4 3.77 -17.85 -11.99
C LEU A 4 4.54 -16.55 -12.31
N ILE A 5 5.29 -16.52 -13.41
CA ILE A 5 5.97 -15.30 -13.87
C ILE A 5 4.93 -14.22 -14.23
N ILE A 6 3.87 -14.61 -14.95
CA ILE A 6 2.78 -13.68 -15.31
C ILE A 6 2.11 -13.14 -14.05
N ILE A 7 1.89 -13.96 -13.03
CA ILE A 7 1.33 -13.55 -11.74
C ILE A 7 2.25 -12.52 -11.06
N TYR A 8 3.56 -12.75 -11.02
CA TYR A 8 4.52 -11.78 -10.44
C TYR A 8 4.57 -10.46 -11.22
N VAL A 9 4.58 -10.53 -12.55
CA VAL A 9 4.52 -9.32 -13.41
C VAL A 9 3.19 -8.57 -13.19
N SER A 10 2.09 -9.28 -12.97
CA SER A 10 0.80 -8.66 -12.64
C SER A 10 0.85 -7.95 -11.27
N PHE A 11 1.61 -8.47 -10.31
CA PHE A 11 1.82 -7.79 -9.02
C PHE A 11 2.77 -6.58 -9.11
N ILE A 12 3.78 -6.62 -9.99
CA ILE A 12 4.54 -5.40 -10.34
C ILE A 12 3.58 -4.36 -10.92
N SER A 13 2.73 -4.77 -11.87
CA SER A 13 1.74 -3.90 -12.50
C SER A 13 0.73 -3.32 -11.49
N LEU A 14 0.36 -4.08 -10.46
CA LEU A 14 -0.49 -3.61 -9.36
C LEU A 14 0.20 -2.52 -8.53
N GLY A 15 1.48 -2.70 -8.22
CA GLY A 15 2.25 -1.73 -7.45
C GLY A 15 2.57 -0.44 -8.22
N LEU A 16 2.69 -0.49 -9.55
CA LEU A 16 3.07 0.68 -10.36
C LEU A 16 2.22 1.93 -10.07
N PRO A 17 0.87 1.91 -10.06
CA PRO A 17 0.05 3.09 -9.84
C PRO A 17 0.00 3.59 -8.39
N ASP A 18 0.30 2.75 -7.41
CA ASP A 18 0.07 3.06 -5.99
C ASP A 18 0.83 4.29 -5.49
N ALA A 19 2.04 4.52 -6.01
CA ALA A 19 2.89 5.66 -5.62
C ALA A 19 2.93 6.80 -6.65
N VAL A 20 2.27 6.64 -7.80
CA VAL A 20 2.35 7.60 -8.91
C VAL A 20 1.68 8.92 -8.58
N LEU A 21 0.49 8.88 -7.96
CA LEU A 21 -0.23 10.10 -7.61
C LEU A 21 0.62 11.00 -6.69
N GLY A 22 1.23 10.44 -5.65
CA GLY A 22 2.09 11.18 -4.72
C GLY A 22 3.32 11.79 -5.40
N SER A 23 3.93 11.04 -6.33
CA SER A 23 5.12 11.49 -7.05
C SER A 23 4.82 12.55 -8.11
N ALA A 24 3.66 12.47 -8.77
CA ALA A 24 3.22 13.40 -9.80
C ALA A 24 2.60 14.68 -9.22
N TRP A 25 2.03 14.62 -8.01
CA TRP A 25 1.19 15.65 -7.43
C TRP A 25 1.84 17.03 -7.32
N PRO A 26 3.12 17.18 -6.93
CA PRO A 26 3.76 18.49 -6.85
C PRO A 26 3.68 19.31 -8.14
N VAL A 27 3.72 18.63 -9.30
CA VAL A 27 3.62 19.25 -10.63
C VAL A 27 2.17 19.27 -11.12
N MET A 28 1.45 18.17 -10.89
CA MET A 28 0.09 17.94 -11.38
C MET A 28 -0.91 18.95 -10.83
N HIS A 29 -0.87 19.23 -9.53
CA HIS A 29 -1.84 20.16 -8.91
C HIS A 29 -1.65 21.58 -9.40
N VAL A 30 -0.40 22.00 -9.69
CA VAL A 30 -0.10 23.32 -10.25
C VAL A 30 -0.59 23.41 -11.69
N ASP A 31 -0.27 22.41 -12.54
CA ASP A 31 -0.68 22.34 -13.95
C ASP A 31 -2.22 22.39 -14.11
N LEU A 32 -2.95 21.74 -13.20
CA LEU A 32 -4.41 21.68 -13.22
C LEU A 32 -5.09 22.81 -12.44
N GLY A 33 -4.34 23.69 -11.77
CA GLY A 33 -4.91 24.73 -10.90
C GLY A 33 -5.72 24.17 -9.72
N LEU A 34 -5.39 22.94 -9.25
CA LEU A 34 -6.11 22.27 -8.19
C LEU A 34 -5.54 22.61 -6.81
N PRO A 35 -6.39 22.75 -5.78
CA PRO A 35 -5.93 22.89 -4.42
C PRO A 35 -5.22 21.60 -3.93
N LEU A 36 -4.28 21.78 -3.00
CA LEU A 36 -3.41 20.70 -2.52
C LEU A 36 -4.19 19.48 -2.00
N TRP A 37 -5.30 19.70 -1.29
CA TRP A 37 -6.13 18.65 -0.70
C TRP A 37 -6.76 17.69 -1.72
N SER A 38 -6.86 18.07 -2.99
CA SER A 38 -7.50 17.27 -4.04
C SER A 38 -6.85 15.90 -4.21
N ALA A 39 -5.52 15.76 -3.98
CA ALA A 39 -4.87 14.45 -4.00
C ALA A 39 -5.46 13.48 -2.98
N GLY A 40 -5.80 14.00 -1.80
CA GLY A 40 -6.42 13.19 -0.75
C GLY A 40 -7.76 12.61 -1.16
N ILE A 41 -8.60 13.40 -1.84
CA ILE A 41 -9.92 12.95 -2.34
C ILE A 41 -9.75 11.94 -3.48
N ILE A 42 -8.81 12.16 -4.40
CA ILE A 42 -8.50 11.22 -5.48
C ILE A 42 -8.03 9.87 -4.88
N ALA A 43 -7.10 9.91 -3.94
CA ALA A 43 -6.59 8.71 -3.27
C ALA A 43 -7.70 7.98 -2.49
N ALA A 44 -8.56 8.71 -1.75
CA ALA A 44 -9.69 8.14 -1.03
C ALA A 44 -10.71 7.48 -1.99
N THR A 45 -10.97 8.08 -3.16
CA THR A 45 -11.85 7.52 -4.19
C THR A 45 -11.27 6.21 -4.74
N THR A 46 -9.96 6.17 -5.00
CA THR A 46 -9.26 4.95 -5.41
C THR A 46 -9.35 3.88 -4.33
N SER A 47 -9.03 4.23 -3.06
CA SER A 47 -9.12 3.28 -1.94
C SER A 47 -10.53 2.75 -1.73
N MET A 48 -11.56 3.58 -1.89
CA MET A 48 -12.96 3.14 -1.82
C MET A 48 -13.29 2.13 -2.92
N GLY A 49 -12.82 2.35 -4.15
CA GLY A 49 -12.91 1.38 -5.24
C GLY A 49 -12.27 0.04 -4.88
N THR A 50 -11.08 0.07 -4.28
CA THR A 50 -10.35 -1.13 -3.81
C THR A 50 -11.18 -1.90 -2.76
N VAL A 51 -11.73 -1.20 -1.76
CA VAL A 51 -12.58 -1.83 -0.73
C VAL A 51 -13.82 -2.46 -1.32
N ILE A 52 -14.54 -1.74 -2.18
CA ILE A 52 -15.75 -2.24 -2.85
C ILE A 52 -15.43 -3.52 -3.64
N SER A 53 -14.38 -3.46 -4.44
CA SER A 53 -13.94 -4.58 -5.27
C SER A 53 -13.56 -5.80 -4.43
N ALA A 54 -12.81 -5.61 -3.34
CA ALA A 54 -12.42 -6.68 -2.43
C ALA A 54 -13.64 -7.40 -1.80
N LEU A 55 -14.69 -6.65 -1.41
CA LEU A 55 -15.92 -7.19 -0.85
C LEU A 55 -16.69 -8.09 -1.83
N PHE A 56 -16.67 -7.77 -3.13
CA PHE A 56 -17.38 -8.52 -4.16
C PHE A 56 -16.48 -9.53 -4.90
N SER A 57 -15.18 -9.52 -4.68
CA SER A 57 -14.19 -10.29 -5.43
C SER A 57 -14.47 -11.79 -5.42
N THR A 58 -14.83 -12.38 -4.30
CA THR A 58 -15.13 -13.83 -4.18
C THR A 58 -16.24 -14.25 -5.14
N LYS A 59 -17.35 -13.48 -5.20
CA LYS A 59 -18.46 -13.76 -6.11
C LYS A 59 -18.07 -13.57 -7.56
N VAL A 60 -17.30 -12.53 -7.88
CA VAL A 60 -16.83 -12.22 -9.23
C VAL A 60 -15.86 -13.29 -9.73
N ILE A 61 -14.90 -13.69 -8.89
CA ILE A 61 -13.93 -14.76 -9.20
C ILE A 61 -14.63 -16.10 -9.40
N ALA A 62 -15.58 -16.46 -8.54
CA ALA A 62 -16.35 -17.70 -8.68
C ALA A 62 -17.14 -17.77 -9.99
N ARG A 63 -17.62 -16.62 -10.51
CA ARG A 63 -18.41 -16.54 -11.74
C ARG A 63 -17.58 -16.49 -13.01
N PHE A 64 -16.49 -15.74 -13.01
CA PHE A 64 -15.71 -15.42 -14.22
C PHE A 64 -14.35 -16.13 -14.28
N GLY A 65 -13.86 -16.64 -13.15
CA GLY A 65 -12.54 -17.24 -12.99
C GLY A 65 -11.44 -16.20 -12.77
N THR A 66 -10.36 -16.63 -12.11
CA THR A 66 -9.23 -15.76 -11.73
C THR A 66 -8.56 -15.09 -12.93
N GLY A 67 -8.33 -15.83 -14.01
CA GLY A 67 -7.64 -15.30 -15.19
C GLY A 67 -8.39 -14.16 -15.88
N LYS A 68 -9.72 -14.29 -16.08
CA LYS A 68 -10.54 -13.23 -16.69
C LYS A 68 -10.69 -12.04 -15.78
N VAL A 69 -10.86 -12.26 -14.47
CA VAL A 69 -10.93 -11.17 -13.47
C VAL A 69 -9.63 -10.36 -13.50
N THR A 70 -8.47 -11.03 -13.47
CA THR A 70 -7.17 -10.35 -13.55
C THR A 70 -7.02 -9.55 -14.85
N LEU A 71 -7.37 -10.14 -16.00
CA LEU A 71 -7.31 -9.47 -17.30
C LEU A 71 -8.15 -8.17 -17.32
N ILE A 72 -9.45 -8.28 -16.97
CA ILE A 72 -10.37 -7.14 -16.99
C ILE A 72 -9.91 -6.06 -16.01
N SER A 73 -9.43 -6.46 -14.84
CA SER A 73 -8.98 -5.56 -13.80
C SER A 73 -7.71 -4.79 -14.21
N VAL A 74 -6.72 -5.46 -14.82
CA VAL A 74 -5.53 -4.78 -15.35
C VAL A 74 -5.89 -3.85 -16.52
N LEU A 75 -6.86 -4.23 -17.36
CA LEU A 75 -7.37 -3.34 -18.40
C LEU A 75 -8.05 -2.10 -17.80
N MET A 76 -8.84 -2.26 -16.74
CA MET A 76 -9.46 -1.12 -16.03
C MET A 76 -8.41 -0.18 -15.47
N THR A 77 -7.35 -0.69 -14.82
CA THR A 77 -6.29 0.14 -14.27
C THR A 77 -5.49 0.83 -15.39
N ALA A 78 -5.20 0.14 -16.50
CA ALA A 78 -4.53 0.72 -17.65
C ALA A 78 -5.31 1.90 -18.26
N LEU A 79 -6.60 1.69 -18.51
CA LEU A 79 -7.48 2.73 -19.06
C LEU A 79 -7.65 3.91 -18.09
N ALA A 80 -7.73 3.63 -16.78
CA ALA A 80 -7.78 4.67 -15.77
C ALA A 80 -6.53 5.54 -15.76
N LEU A 81 -5.32 4.94 -15.83
CA LEU A 81 -4.06 5.68 -15.89
C LEU A 81 -3.94 6.52 -17.17
N LEU A 82 -4.36 5.98 -18.31
CA LEU A 82 -4.45 6.75 -19.55
C LEU A 82 -5.44 7.90 -19.40
N GLY A 83 -6.58 7.67 -18.73
CA GLY A 83 -7.55 8.68 -18.37
C GLY A 83 -6.96 9.80 -17.50
N PHE A 84 -6.14 9.45 -16.49
CA PHE A 84 -5.40 10.44 -15.69
C PHE A 84 -4.48 11.30 -16.57
N SER A 85 -3.83 10.70 -17.58
CA SER A 85 -2.91 11.43 -18.47
C SER A 85 -3.58 12.48 -19.34
N VAL A 86 -4.87 12.35 -19.61
CA VAL A 86 -5.66 13.28 -20.44
C VAL A 86 -6.63 14.14 -19.62
N SER A 87 -6.69 13.95 -18.31
CA SER A 87 -7.58 14.70 -17.44
C SER A 87 -7.14 16.17 -17.31
N HIS A 88 -8.10 17.09 -17.39
CA HIS A 88 -7.90 18.53 -17.27
C HIS A 88 -8.61 19.16 -16.07
N HIS A 89 -9.41 18.41 -15.33
CA HIS A 89 -10.12 18.85 -14.13
C HIS A 89 -10.37 17.70 -13.16
N ILE A 90 -10.61 18.03 -11.89
CA ILE A 90 -10.75 17.07 -10.81
C ILE A 90 -11.86 16.03 -11.06
N GLY A 91 -12.98 16.41 -11.69
CA GLY A 91 -14.11 15.50 -11.96
C GLY A 91 -13.68 14.32 -12.83
N LEU A 92 -12.86 14.53 -13.87
CA LEU A 92 -12.32 13.43 -14.68
C LEU A 92 -11.37 12.55 -13.89
N LEU A 93 -10.52 13.14 -13.03
CA LEU A 93 -9.63 12.37 -12.16
C LEU A 93 -10.42 11.46 -11.21
N LEU A 94 -11.52 11.94 -10.63
CA LEU A 94 -12.39 11.14 -9.76
C LEU A 94 -13.11 10.03 -10.53
N ILE A 95 -13.58 10.31 -11.75
CA ILE A 95 -14.21 9.29 -12.63
C ILE A 95 -13.22 8.16 -12.93
N PHE A 96 -11.94 8.46 -13.18
CA PHE A 96 -10.91 7.45 -13.44
C PHE A 96 -10.33 6.83 -12.16
N ALA A 97 -10.35 7.52 -11.02
CA ALA A 97 -9.89 6.99 -9.74
C ALA A 97 -10.71 5.77 -9.28
N LEU A 98 -12.03 5.78 -9.51
CA LEU A 98 -12.89 4.66 -9.11
C LEU A 98 -12.55 3.36 -9.85
N PRO A 99 -12.51 3.29 -11.20
CA PRO A 99 -12.09 2.08 -11.91
C PRO A 99 -10.63 1.69 -11.63
N LEU A 100 -9.74 2.65 -11.35
CA LEU A 100 -8.37 2.35 -10.90
C LEU A 100 -8.39 1.52 -9.62
N GLY A 101 -9.16 1.96 -8.62
CA GLY A 101 -9.30 1.25 -7.35
C GLY A 101 -10.03 -0.09 -7.49
N LEU A 102 -11.15 -0.14 -8.23
CA LEU A 102 -11.89 -1.38 -8.50
C LEU A 102 -10.99 -2.44 -9.15
N GLY A 103 -10.20 -2.06 -10.15
CA GLY A 103 -9.24 -2.93 -10.81
C GLY A 103 -8.14 -3.41 -9.86
N ALA A 104 -7.53 -2.50 -9.11
CA ALA A 104 -6.46 -2.82 -8.17
C ALA A 104 -6.91 -3.84 -7.12
N GLY A 105 -8.03 -3.61 -6.43
CA GLY A 105 -8.52 -4.52 -5.40
C GLY A 105 -8.96 -5.89 -5.94
N SER A 106 -9.47 -5.95 -7.17
CA SER A 106 -9.83 -7.23 -7.82
C SER A 106 -8.60 -8.05 -8.18
N VAL A 107 -7.53 -7.42 -8.73
CA VAL A 107 -6.26 -8.10 -9.02
C VAL A 107 -5.63 -8.62 -7.74
N ASP A 108 -5.54 -7.79 -6.72
CA ASP A 108 -4.95 -8.15 -5.44
C ASP A 108 -5.63 -9.38 -4.84
N THR A 109 -6.94 -9.34 -4.69
CA THR A 109 -7.69 -10.47 -4.11
C THR A 109 -7.61 -11.72 -4.98
N ALA A 110 -7.74 -11.59 -6.30
CA ALA A 110 -7.74 -12.72 -7.23
C ALA A 110 -6.40 -13.45 -7.22
N LEU A 111 -5.29 -12.72 -7.29
CA LEU A 111 -3.96 -13.33 -7.37
C LEU A 111 -3.47 -13.85 -6.01
N ASN A 112 -3.79 -13.16 -4.91
CA ASN A 112 -3.49 -13.68 -3.56
C ASN A 112 -4.21 -15.02 -3.34
N ASN A 113 -5.51 -15.10 -3.66
CA ASN A 113 -6.28 -16.34 -3.53
C ASN A 113 -5.71 -17.44 -4.43
N TYR A 114 -5.39 -17.13 -5.70
CA TYR A 114 -4.85 -18.10 -6.63
C TYR A 114 -3.50 -18.65 -6.16
N VAL A 115 -2.60 -17.80 -5.68
CA VAL A 115 -1.28 -18.21 -5.17
C VAL A 115 -1.43 -19.04 -3.89
N ALA A 116 -2.34 -18.66 -2.99
CA ALA A 116 -2.61 -19.42 -1.77
C ALA A 116 -3.09 -20.86 -2.07
N LEU A 117 -3.91 -21.04 -3.09
CA LEU A 117 -4.47 -22.37 -3.45
C LEU A 117 -3.51 -23.23 -4.26
N HIS A 118 -2.64 -22.65 -5.10
CA HIS A 118 -1.88 -23.42 -6.10
C HIS A 118 -0.36 -23.45 -5.88
N TYR A 119 0.16 -22.60 -4.95
CA TYR A 119 1.61 -22.44 -4.76
C TYR A 119 2.00 -22.52 -3.28
N LYS A 120 3.31 -22.71 -3.01
CA LYS A 120 3.86 -22.78 -1.65
C LYS A 120 3.91 -21.37 -1.02
N ALA A 121 3.89 -21.29 0.32
CA ALA A 121 3.95 -20.04 1.08
C ALA A 121 5.06 -19.05 0.66
N ARG A 122 6.23 -19.55 0.22
CA ARG A 122 7.33 -18.70 -0.28
C ARG A 122 6.92 -17.85 -1.49
N HIS A 123 6.03 -18.36 -2.35
CA HIS A 123 5.57 -17.63 -3.52
C HIS A 123 4.65 -16.47 -3.16
N MET A 124 3.91 -16.59 -2.04
CA MET A 124 3.14 -15.49 -1.48
C MET A 124 4.05 -14.33 -1.02
N SER A 125 5.14 -14.64 -0.31
CA SER A 125 6.11 -13.62 0.11
C SER A 125 6.76 -12.93 -1.08
N TRP A 126 7.12 -13.69 -2.12
CA TRP A 126 7.68 -13.11 -3.36
C TRP A 126 6.67 -12.25 -4.11
N LEU A 127 5.41 -12.67 -4.14
CA LEU A 127 4.32 -11.89 -4.74
C LEU A 127 4.28 -10.45 -4.18
N HIS A 128 4.26 -10.31 -2.85
CA HIS A 128 4.27 -8.99 -2.20
C HIS A 128 5.58 -8.23 -2.37
N SER A 129 6.72 -8.93 -2.54
CA SER A 129 7.98 -8.27 -2.87
C SER A 129 7.94 -7.67 -4.29
N PHE A 130 7.32 -8.35 -5.25
CA PHE A 130 7.13 -7.84 -6.60
C PHE A 130 6.17 -6.64 -6.65
N TRP A 131 5.15 -6.58 -5.78
CA TRP A 131 4.36 -5.36 -5.59
C TRP A 131 5.25 -4.16 -5.19
N GLY A 132 6.14 -4.35 -4.22
CA GLY A 132 7.07 -3.31 -3.78
C GLY A 132 8.01 -2.83 -4.89
N VAL A 133 8.45 -3.72 -5.78
CA VAL A 133 9.19 -3.35 -7.01
C VAL A 133 8.34 -2.42 -7.88
N GLY A 134 7.06 -2.75 -8.11
CA GLY A 134 6.14 -1.91 -8.87
C GLY A 134 5.95 -0.53 -8.23
N ALA A 135 5.68 -0.49 -6.93
CA ALA A 135 5.50 0.74 -6.16
C ALA A 135 6.73 1.66 -6.19
N SER A 136 7.93 1.08 -6.33
CA SER A 136 9.18 1.83 -6.48
C SER A 136 9.39 2.33 -7.92
N LEU A 137 9.04 1.51 -8.92
CA LEU A 137 9.22 1.85 -10.33
C LEU A 137 8.25 2.93 -10.81
N GLY A 138 7.03 3.00 -10.28
CA GLY A 138 6.05 4.02 -10.64
C GLY A 138 6.60 5.45 -10.52
N PRO A 139 7.07 5.87 -9.32
CA PRO A 139 7.74 7.16 -9.14
C PRO A 139 8.96 7.38 -10.02
N ALA A 140 9.77 6.34 -10.25
CA ALA A 140 10.94 6.42 -11.12
C ALA A 140 10.55 6.71 -12.58
N ILE A 141 9.47 6.11 -13.08
CA ILE A 141 8.92 6.39 -14.42
C ILE A 141 8.41 7.84 -14.49
N VAL A 142 7.74 8.34 -13.45
CA VAL A 142 7.32 9.75 -13.37
C VAL A 142 8.54 10.67 -13.38
N ALA A 143 9.54 10.39 -12.55
CA ALA A 143 10.78 11.16 -12.50
C ALA A 143 11.49 11.21 -13.87
N LEU A 144 11.58 10.07 -14.55
CA LEU A 144 12.16 9.98 -15.90
C LEU A 144 11.34 10.80 -16.91
N ALA A 145 10.01 10.73 -16.86
CA ALA A 145 9.15 11.51 -17.74
C ALA A 145 9.35 13.01 -17.52
N LEU A 146 9.45 13.46 -16.27
CA LEU A 146 9.75 14.85 -15.92
C LEU A 146 11.13 15.28 -16.41
N ALA A 147 12.16 14.45 -16.22
CA ALA A 147 13.53 14.72 -16.66
C ALA A 147 13.65 14.84 -18.18
N LEU A 148 12.84 14.08 -18.93
CA LEU A 148 12.77 14.13 -20.39
C LEU A 148 11.84 15.21 -20.95
N GLY A 149 11.21 16.03 -20.10
CA GLY A 149 10.31 17.10 -20.51
C GLY A 149 8.89 16.67 -20.90
N TYR A 150 8.51 15.39 -20.65
CA TYR A 150 7.18 14.85 -21.01
C TYR A 150 6.09 15.15 -19.97
N SER A 151 6.36 15.92 -18.93
CA SER A 151 5.41 16.18 -17.83
C SER A 151 5.00 14.88 -17.08
N TYR A 152 4.29 14.99 -15.95
CA TYR A 152 3.68 13.87 -15.24
C TYR A 152 2.74 13.05 -16.14
N ARG A 153 2.10 13.65 -17.13
CA ARG A 153 1.22 12.99 -18.11
C ARG A 153 1.95 11.90 -18.89
N GLY A 154 3.24 12.13 -19.21
CA GLY A 154 4.11 11.13 -19.82
C GLY A 154 4.32 9.91 -18.94
N GLY A 155 4.49 10.11 -17.63
CA GLY A 155 4.59 9.04 -16.65
C GLY A 155 3.32 8.15 -16.61
N TYR A 156 2.14 8.76 -16.52
CA TYR A 156 0.88 8.04 -16.57
C TYR A 156 0.67 7.27 -17.89
N ARG A 157 1.02 7.87 -19.05
CA ARG A 157 0.95 7.20 -20.36
C ARG A 157 1.89 6.01 -20.44
N ALA A 158 3.11 6.14 -19.96
CA ALA A 158 4.10 5.07 -19.98
C ALA A 158 3.62 3.87 -19.13
N ILE A 159 3.13 4.12 -17.91
CA ILE A 159 2.63 3.07 -17.02
C ILE A 159 1.36 2.43 -17.61
N GLY A 160 0.41 3.22 -18.09
CA GLY A 160 -0.79 2.71 -18.76
C GLY A 160 -0.46 1.86 -19.99
N GLY A 161 0.52 2.28 -20.81
CA GLY A 161 1.04 1.52 -21.95
C GLY A 161 1.67 0.18 -21.55
N LEU A 162 2.50 0.15 -20.50
CA LEU A 162 3.06 -1.08 -19.94
C LEU A 162 1.96 -2.05 -19.47
N GLN A 163 0.92 -1.51 -18.82
CA GLN A 163 -0.22 -2.33 -18.40
C GLN A 163 -1.03 -2.86 -19.58
N LEU A 164 -1.18 -2.12 -20.69
CA LEU A 164 -1.82 -2.63 -21.89
C LEU A 164 -1.03 -3.79 -22.52
N ILE A 165 0.30 -3.73 -22.49
CA ILE A 165 1.14 -4.86 -22.92
C ILE A 165 0.87 -6.09 -22.03
N LEU A 166 0.77 -5.89 -20.71
CA LEU A 166 0.42 -6.97 -19.79
C LEU A 166 -0.99 -7.52 -20.06
N VAL A 167 -1.96 -6.68 -20.42
CA VAL A 167 -3.31 -7.13 -20.82
C VAL A 167 -3.24 -8.10 -22.00
N LEU A 168 -2.41 -7.83 -23.02
CA LEU A 168 -2.22 -8.74 -24.14
C LEU A 168 -1.61 -10.07 -23.68
N ILE A 169 -0.59 -10.04 -22.81
CA ILE A 169 0.02 -11.24 -22.23
C ILE A 169 -1.00 -12.05 -21.44
N LEU A 170 -1.83 -11.39 -20.64
CA LEU A 170 -2.88 -12.03 -19.86
C LEU A 170 -3.95 -12.66 -20.77
N ALA A 171 -4.36 -11.98 -21.84
CA ALA A 171 -5.32 -12.50 -22.82
C ALA A 171 -4.79 -13.80 -23.47
N LEU A 172 -3.51 -13.81 -23.87
CA LEU A 172 -2.87 -15.01 -24.46
C LEU A 172 -2.65 -16.13 -23.44
N SER A 173 -2.67 -15.83 -22.15
CA SER A 173 -2.46 -16.80 -21.07
C SER A 173 -3.74 -17.40 -20.50
N LEU A 174 -4.93 -16.94 -20.91
CA LEU A 174 -6.22 -17.34 -20.32
C LEU A 174 -6.42 -18.85 -20.24
N SER A 175 -5.97 -19.60 -21.23
CA SER A 175 -6.07 -21.07 -21.27
C SER A 175 -5.22 -21.79 -20.21
N ARG A 176 -4.28 -21.09 -19.57
CA ARG A 176 -3.36 -21.67 -18.58
C ARG A 176 -3.88 -21.55 -17.14
N TRP A 177 -4.93 -20.74 -16.92
CA TRP A 177 -5.51 -20.56 -15.60
C TRP A 177 -6.41 -21.75 -15.26
N ARG A 178 -6.15 -22.36 -14.10
CA ARG A 178 -6.93 -23.49 -13.58
C ARG A 178 -7.73 -22.99 -12.39
N ASP A 179 -9.02 -22.75 -12.59
CA ASP A 179 -9.90 -22.38 -11.51
C ASP A 179 -10.34 -23.63 -10.73
N GLN A 180 -9.99 -23.73 -9.46
CA GLN A 180 -10.58 -24.71 -8.56
C GLN A 180 -11.86 -24.13 -7.95
N LYS A 181 -12.94 -24.91 -7.94
CA LYS A 181 -14.12 -24.57 -7.16
C LYS A 181 -13.70 -24.50 -5.69
N VAL A 182 -13.83 -23.32 -5.09
CA VAL A 182 -13.63 -23.16 -3.65
C VAL A 182 -14.73 -23.97 -2.97
N THR A 183 -14.37 -25.12 -2.39
CA THR A 183 -15.20 -25.78 -1.41
C THR A 183 -15.08 -24.97 -0.13
N ASP A 184 -16.19 -24.39 0.32
CA ASP A 184 -16.31 -23.77 1.64
C ASP A 184 -15.93 -24.80 2.71
N GLY A 185 -14.69 -24.78 3.15
CA GLY A 185 -14.23 -25.49 4.34
C GLY A 185 -14.72 -24.70 5.55
N GLY A 186 -15.94 -24.96 5.96
CA GLY A 186 -16.55 -24.34 7.13
C GLY A 186 -15.88 -24.82 8.42
N GLU A 187 -14.83 -24.14 8.87
CA GLU A 187 -14.54 -24.08 10.31
C GLU A 187 -15.44 -22.97 10.90
N GLU A 188 -16.14 -23.29 12.00
CA GLU A 188 -16.93 -22.32 12.78
C GLU A 188 -16.01 -21.20 13.27
N THR A 189 -15.96 -20.12 12.51
CA THR A 189 -15.22 -18.91 12.90
C THR A 189 -16.05 -18.13 13.90
N LYS A 190 -15.43 -17.73 15.02
CA LYS A 190 -16.08 -16.83 15.99
C LYS A 190 -16.58 -15.58 15.30
N GLY A 191 -17.80 -15.16 15.62
CA GLY A 191 -18.40 -13.97 15.04
C GLY A 191 -17.61 -12.69 15.36
N ASN A 192 -17.56 -11.73 14.44
CA ASN A 192 -16.81 -10.48 14.60
C ASN A 192 -17.13 -9.73 15.91
N ARG A 193 -18.37 -9.79 16.40
CA ARG A 193 -18.80 -9.17 17.67
C ARG A 193 -18.15 -9.81 18.90
N GLU A 194 -17.94 -11.11 18.89
CA GLU A 194 -17.30 -11.84 20.01
C GLU A 194 -15.80 -11.55 20.04
N VAL A 195 -15.18 -11.49 18.88
CA VAL A 195 -13.75 -11.24 18.71
C VAL A 195 -13.39 -9.83 19.18
N LEU A 196 -14.23 -8.81 18.93
CA LEU A 196 -14.01 -7.44 19.41
C LEU A 196 -13.97 -7.32 20.95
N LYS A 197 -14.59 -8.26 21.68
CA LYS A 197 -14.57 -8.29 23.16
C LYS A 197 -13.26 -8.88 23.72
N ILE A 198 -12.43 -9.53 22.91
CA ILE A 198 -11.17 -10.13 23.35
C ILE A 198 -10.18 -9.00 23.71
N LYS A 199 -9.65 -9.07 24.93
CA LYS A 199 -8.67 -8.08 25.43
C LYS A 199 -7.46 -8.01 24.50
N GLY A 200 -7.15 -6.80 24.01
CA GLY A 200 -6.03 -6.53 23.12
C GLY A 200 -6.41 -6.44 21.64
N VAL A 201 -7.57 -6.94 21.19
CA VAL A 201 -7.98 -6.82 19.77
C VAL A 201 -8.05 -5.34 19.36
N GLY A 202 -8.66 -4.46 20.15
CA GLY A 202 -8.70 -3.03 19.85
C GLY A 202 -7.31 -2.40 19.67
N SER A 203 -6.29 -2.82 20.44
CA SER A 203 -4.92 -2.36 20.25
C SER A 203 -4.29 -2.91 18.96
N ALA A 204 -4.60 -4.16 18.59
CA ALA A 204 -4.17 -4.71 17.32
C ALA A 204 -4.78 -3.96 16.13
N LEU A 205 -6.07 -3.68 16.16
CA LEU A 205 -6.77 -2.90 15.12
C LEU A 205 -6.21 -1.49 15.01
N MET A 206 -5.98 -0.82 16.16
CA MET A 206 -5.36 0.52 16.19
C MET A 206 -3.97 0.52 15.56
N THR A 207 -3.15 -0.51 15.80
CA THR A 207 -1.83 -0.63 15.18
C THR A 207 -1.94 -0.69 13.65
N PHE A 208 -2.89 -1.46 13.11
CA PHE A 208 -3.11 -1.56 11.66
C PHE A 208 -3.61 -0.26 11.05
N PHE A 209 -4.55 0.41 11.72
CA PHE A 209 -5.01 1.73 11.30
C PHE A 209 -3.86 2.73 11.22
N LEU A 210 -3.07 2.86 12.30
CA LEU A 210 -1.97 3.80 12.39
C LEU A 210 -0.84 3.48 11.42
N TYR A 211 -0.55 2.18 11.20
CA TYR A 211 0.44 1.74 10.22
C TYR A 211 0.05 2.16 8.81
N CYS A 212 -1.16 1.82 8.38
CA CYS A 212 -1.64 2.17 7.04
C CYS A 212 -1.81 3.68 6.87
N ALA A 213 -2.22 4.38 7.94
CA ALA A 213 -2.25 5.83 7.97
C ALA A 213 -0.86 6.45 7.74
N LEU A 214 0.18 5.91 8.38
CA LEU A 214 1.57 6.35 8.19
C LEU A 214 2.05 6.05 6.76
N GLU A 215 1.84 4.82 6.29
CA GLU A 215 2.31 4.37 4.98
C GLU A 215 1.70 5.20 3.86
N ILE A 216 0.37 5.36 3.85
CA ILE A 216 -0.32 6.11 2.79
C ILE A 216 -0.07 7.62 2.86
N ALA A 217 -0.01 8.19 4.07
CA ALA A 217 0.31 9.61 4.24
C ALA A 217 1.73 9.92 3.73
N THR A 218 2.70 9.04 4.02
CA THR A 218 4.07 9.18 3.53
C THR A 218 4.10 9.03 2.00
N GLY A 219 3.52 7.97 1.46
CA GLY A 219 3.53 7.70 0.02
C GLY A 219 2.90 8.81 -0.82
N LEU A 220 1.83 9.44 -0.31
CA LEU A 220 1.13 10.50 -1.03
C LEU A 220 1.77 11.88 -0.84
N TRP A 221 2.18 12.22 0.39
CA TRP A 221 2.50 13.61 0.75
C TRP A 221 4.00 13.90 0.88
N ALA A 222 4.87 12.90 1.06
CA ALA A 222 6.29 13.13 1.29
C ALA A 222 6.98 13.78 0.09
N THR A 223 6.64 13.41 -1.14
CA THR A 223 7.18 14.04 -2.36
C THR A 223 6.80 15.52 -2.41
N THR A 224 5.53 15.85 -2.14
CA THR A 224 5.07 17.24 -2.09
C THR A 224 5.74 18.02 -0.96
N TYR A 225 5.96 17.40 0.20
CA TYR A 225 6.72 18.00 1.31
C TYR A 225 8.16 18.33 0.88
N LEU A 226 8.85 17.40 0.21
CA LEU A 226 10.22 17.64 -0.29
C LEU A 226 10.28 18.80 -1.28
N VAL A 227 9.28 18.94 -2.14
CA VAL A 227 9.22 20.05 -3.11
C VAL A 227 8.87 21.36 -2.41
N GLN A 228 7.75 21.42 -1.67
CA GLN A 228 7.22 22.68 -1.14
C GLN A 228 7.94 23.19 0.10
N VAL A 229 8.38 22.29 1.00
CA VAL A 229 9.00 22.66 2.27
C VAL A 229 10.52 22.63 2.21
N LYS A 230 11.09 21.68 1.45
CA LYS A 230 12.56 21.53 1.34
C LYS A 230 13.13 22.14 0.06
N GLY A 231 12.30 22.63 -0.87
CA GLY A 231 12.74 23.27 -2.11
C GLY A 231 13.42 22.31 -3.09
N LEU A 232 13.16 20.98 -2.97
CA LEU A 232 13.77 20.00 -3.86
C LEU A 232 13.11 20.06 -5.24
N ASP A 233 13.92 19.84 -6.28
CA ASP A 233 13.41 19.66 -7.62
C ASP A 233 12.40 18.51 -7.72
N PRO A 234 11.24 18.66 -8.42
CA PRO A 234 10.20 17.64 -8.50
C PRO A 234 10.70 16.28 -9.00
N THR A 235 11.66 16.24 -9.93
CA THR A 235 12.24 15.00 -10.45
C THR A 235 12.99 14.25 -9.35
N LYS A 236 13.85 14.97 -8.60
CA LYS A 236 14.59 14.39 -7.46
C LYS A 236 13.65 13.97 -6.32
N ALA A 237 12.63 14.77 -6.05
CA ALA A 237 11.63 14.45 -5.03
C ALA A 237 10.84 13.19 -5.39
N ALA A 238 10.46 13.01 -6.66
CA ALA A 238 9.78 11.79 -7.13
C ALA A 238 10.67 10.55 -7.00
N LEU A 239 11.98 10.67 -7.28
CA LEU A 239 12.95 9.58 -7.04
C LEU A 239 13.01 9.19 -5.56
N TRP A 240 13.10 10.15 -4.63
CA TRP A 240 13.08 9.88 -3.20
C TRP A 240 11.77 9.23 -2.75
N GLY A 241 10.62 9.63 -3.33
CA GLY A 241 9.33 8.95 -3.12
C GLY A 241 9.35 7.49 -3.55
N GLY A 242 9.98 7.17 -4.68
CA GLY A 242 10.20 5.79 -5.12
C GLY A 242 11.13 5.00 -4.19
N LEU A 243 12.21 5.64 -3.73
CA LEU A 243 13.18 5.03 -2.82
C LEU A 243 12.58 4.71 -1.43
N TYR A 244 11.55 5.44 -0.99
CA TYR A 244 10.74 5.07 0.18
C TYR A 244 10.19 3.63 0.06
N TYR A 245 9.60 3.29 -1.08
CA TYR A 245 9.07 1.95 -1.33
C TYR A 245 10.16 0.88 -1.52
N ILE A 246 11.34 1.27 -2.03
CA ILE A 246 12.52 0.40 -2.01
C ILE A 246 12.91 0.09 -0.56
N GLY A 247 12.89 1.09 0.34
CA GLY A 247 13.10 0.89 1.77
C GLY A 247 12.14 -0.15 2.35
N ILE A 248 10.84 -0.05 2.06
CA ILE A 248 9.84 -1.05 2.48
C ILE A 248 10.16 -2.43 1.90
N THR A 249 10.46 -2.52 0.61
CA THR A 249 10.71 -3.80 -0.08
C THR A 249 11.94 -4.50 0.47
N VAL A 250 13.06 -3.79 0.57
CA VAL A 250 14.32 -4.31 1.13
C VAL A 250 14.12 -4.68 2.61
N GLY A 251 13.43 -3.83 3.37
CA GLY A 251 13.11 -4.09 4.76
C GLY A 251 12.28 -5.36 4.96
N ARG A 252 11.29 -5.62 4.10
CA ARG A 252 10.49 -6.87 4.13
C ARG A 252 11.36 -8.10 3.83
N ILE A 253 12.25 -8.01 2.85
CA ILE A 253 13.20 -9.09 2.52
C ILE A 253 14.13 -9.35 3.71
N LEU A 254 14.75 -8.30 4.26
CA LEU A 254 15.65 -8.41 5.42
C LEU A 254 14.93 -8.95 6.65
N SER A 255 13.70 -8.51 6.91
CA SER A 255 12.87 -9.02 8.02
C SER A 255 12.69 -10.53 7.93
N GLY A 256 12.47 -11.08 6.73
CA GLY A 256 12.36 -12.53 6.52
C GLY A 256 13.60 -13.30 7.00
N PHE A 257 14.80 -12.76 6.81
CA PHE A 257 16.04 -13.37 7.33
C PHE A 257 16.26 -13.11 8.83
N ILE A 258 15.87 -11.95 9.32
CA ILE A 258 16.05 -11.56 10.72
C ILE A 258 15.14 -12.37 11.66
N THR A 259 13.96 -12.84 11.20
CA THR A 259 13.02 -13.67 11.98
C THR A 259 13.65 -14.94 12.56
N PHE A 260 14.73 -15.45 11.97
CA PHE A 260 15.45 -16.62 12.50
C PHE A 260 16.16 -16.35 13.85
N ARG A 261 16.43 -15.08 14.18
CA ARG A 261 17.21 -14.69 15.38
C ARG A 261 16.48 -13.70 16.28
N VAL A 262 15.50 -12.99 15.76
CA VAL A 262 14.83 -11.87 16.44
C VAL A 262 13.31 -12.13 16.46
N SER A 263 12.68 -11.94 17.62
CA SER A 263 11.23 -12.12 17.75
C SER A 263 10.45 -11.05 16.99
N ASN A 264 9.20 -11.36 16.58
CA ASN A 264 8.32 -10.41 15.91
C ASN A 264 8.09 -9.12 16.72
N ASN A 265 8.01 -9.23 18.06
CA ASN A 265 7.88 -8.07 18.94
C ASN A 265 9.12 -7.17 18.88
N GLN A 266 10.31 -7.75 18.93
CA GLN A 266 11.58 -7.00 18.82
C GLN A 266 11.72 -6.34 17.45
N MET A 267 11.36 -7.05 16.37
CA MET A 267 11.36 -6.48 15.02
C MET A 267 10.37 -5.31 14.88
N THR A 268 9.17 -5.44 15.45
CA THR A 268 8.17 -4.37 15.45
C THR A 268 8.68 -3.14 16.19
N PHE A 269 9.22 -3.29 17.41
CA PHE A 269 9.76 -2.16 18.17
C PHE A 269 11.03 -1.57 17.53
N GLY A 270 11.92 -2.41 16.99
CA GLY A 270 13.11 -1.95 16.24
C GLY A 270 12.72 -1.15 15.01
N GLY A 271 11.72 -1.61 14.27
CA GLY A 271 11.15 -0.90 13.12
C GLY A 271 10.54 0.46 13.52
N LEU A 272 9.73 0.51 14.59
CA LEU A 272 9.15 1.75 15.11
C LEU A 272 10.23 2.73 15.61
N ALA A 273 11.28 2.23 16.28
CA ALA A 273 12.42 3.06 16.71
C ALA A 273 13.17 3.64 15.49
N LEU A 274 13.38 2.83 14.45
CA LEU A 274 13.98 3.31 13.20
C LEU A 274 13.10 4.34 12.50
N CYS A 275 11.77 4.16 12.51
CA CYS A 275 10.83 5.18 12.01
C CYS A 275 10.99 6.51 12.76
N LEU A 276 11.03 6.52 14.09
CA LEU A 276 11.25 7.75 14.87
C LEU A 276 12.60 8.40 14.55
N ALA A 277 13.68 7.61 14.50
CA ALA A 277 15.00 8.10 14.15
C ALA A 277 15.02 8.70 12.73
N SER A 278 14.36 8.06 11.77
CA SER A 278 14.25 8.59 10.41
C SER A 278 13.46 9.90 10.35
N LEU A 279 12.42 10.05 11.17
CA LEU A 279 11.64 11.29 11.22
C LEU A 279 12.44 12.47 11.79
N LEU A 280 13.39 12.22 12.70
CA LEU A 280 14.34 13.25 13.13
C LEU A 280 15.23 13.72 11.99
N LEU A 281 15.72 12.78 11.15
CA LEU A 281 16.48 13.11 9.96
C LEU A 281 15.61 13.82 8.90
N PHE A 282 14.33 13.50 8.82
CA PHE A 282 13.37 14.13 7.88
C PHE A 282 13.18 15.62 8.19
N LEU A 283 13.39 16.05 9.43
CA LEU A 283 13.41 17.46 9.82
C LEU A 283 14.65 18.22 9.33
N SER A 284 15.71 17.53 8.88
CA SER A 284 16.95 18.17 8.39
C SER A 284 16.65 19.30 7.39
N PRO A 285 17.36 20.44 7.46
CA PRO A 285 17.26 21.48 6.47
C PRO A 285 17.81 21.03 5.10
N ASN A 286 18.71 20.06 5.07
CA ASN A 286 19.23 19.50 3.82
C ASN A 286 18.21 18.57 3.18
N ALA A 287 17.72 18.93 2.00
CA ALA A 287 16.68 18.22 1.26
C ALA A 287 17.08 16.77 0.89
N ASN A 288 18.35 16.49 0.60
CA ASN A 288 18.83 15.15 0.29
C ASN A 288 18.86 14.26 1.54
N VAL A 289 19.21 14.82 2.71
CA VAL A 289 19.14 14.11 3.99
C VAL A 289 17.68 13.78 4.33
N ALA A 290 16.77 14.73 4.12
CA ALA A 290 15.33 14.49 4.28
C ALA A 290 14.82 13.42 3.30
N GLY A 291 15.29 13.42 2.05
CA GLY A 291 14.99 12.36 1.08
C GLY A 291 15.50 10.98 1.54
N PHE A 292 16.73 10.89 2.01
CA PHE A 292 17.30 9.65 2.56
C PHE A 292 16.53 9.16 3.80
N ALA A 293 16.03 10.06 4.63
CA ALA A 293 15.19 9.72 5.76
C ALA A 293 13.93 8.94 5.35
N LEU A 294 13.36 9.18 4.16
CA LEU A 294 12.23 8.42 3.64
C LEU A 294 12.60 6.95 3.39
N VAL A 295 13.81 6.68 2.90
CA VAL A 295 14.29 5.29 2.72
C VAL A 295 14.34 4.57 4.05
N LEU A 296 14.89 5.22 5.08
CA LEU A 296 14.95 4.67 6.45
C LEU A 296 13.56 4.51 7.06
N LEU A 297 12.63 5.44 6.80
CA LEU A 297 11.24 5.34 7.24
C LEU A 297 10.56 4.12 6.62
N GLY A 298 10.77 3.89 5.32
CA GLY A 298 10.30 2.70 4.62
C GLY A 298 10.89 1.41 5.20
N LEU A 299 12.20 1.39 5.45
CA LEU A 299 12.90 0.25 6.06
C LEU A 299 12.35 -0.07 7.46
N GLY A 300 12.13 0.96 8.29
CA GLY A 300 11.56 0.82 9.63
C GLY A 300 10.11 0.36 9.63
N SER A 301 9.30 0.81 8.66
CA SER A 301 7.90 0.41 8.52
C SER A 301 7.74 -1.05 8.08
N ALA A 302 8.70 -1.57 7.33
CA ALA A 302 8.63 -2.86 6.64
C ALA A 302 8.28 -4.07 7.53
N PRO A 303 8.88 -4.29 8.71
CA PRO A 303 8.60 -5.47 9.53
C PRO A 303 7.29 -5.39 10.31
N ILE A 304 6.68 -4.19 10.47
CA ILE A 304 5.58 -3.96 11.40
C ILE A 304 4.35 -4.79 11.01
N PHE A 305 3.86 -4.62 9.78
CA PHE A 305 2.65 -5.28 9.30
C PHE A 305 2.75 -6.80 9.29
N PRO A 306 3.78 -7.44 8.69
CA PRO A 306 3.89 -8.90 8.66
C PRO A 306 4.11 -9.50 10.06
N SER A 307 4.89 -8.86 10.91
CA SER A 307 5.12 -9.33 12.28
C SER A 307 3.83 -9.32 13.11
N MET A 308 3.01 -8.29 12.95
CA MET A 308 1.73 -8.17 13.66
C MET A 308 0.73 -9.24 13.23
N ILE A 309 0.63 -9.53 11.92
CA ILE A 309 -0.21 -10.62 11.38
C ILE A 309 0.25 -11.98 11.93
N HIS A 310 1.55 -12.24 11.85
CA HIS A 310 2.14 -13.52 12.28
C HIS A 310 1.91 -13.80 13.78
N GLU A 311 1.89 -12.76 14.62
CA GLU A 311 1.62 -12.90 16.06
C GLU A 311 0.13 -13.05 16.40
N THR A 312 -0.79 -12.81 15.47
CA THR A 312 -2.23 -12.81 15.73
C THR A 312 -2.75 -14.15 16.27
N PRO A 313 -2.40 -15.34 15.71
CA PRO A 313 -2.84 -16.62 16.27
C PRO A 313 -2.30 -16.88 17.69
N ARG A 314 -1.06 -16.49 17.97
CA ARG A 314 -0.45 -16.62 19.29
C ARG A 314 -1.12 -15.72 20.32
N ARG A 315 -1.50 -14.51 19.93
CA ARG A 315 -2.11 -13.50 20.83
C ARG A 315 -3.58 -13.77 21.13
N PHE A 316 -4.33 -14.26 20.17
CA PHE A 316 -5.80 -14.34 20.27
C PHE A 316 -6.35 -15.77 20.15
N GLY A 317 -5.48 -16.75 19.91
CA GLY A 317 -5.85 -18.16 19.68
C GLY A 317 -6.21 -18.44 18.22
N VAL A 318 -6.01 -19.70 17.79
CA VAL A 318 -6.21 -20.15 16.41
C VAL A 318 -7.66 -19.93 15.96
N GLY A 319 -8.65 -20.28 16.79
CA GLY A 319 -10.08 -20.17 16.46
C GLY A 319 -10.62 -18.74 16.32
N ALA A 320 -9.88 -17.73 16.83
CA ALA A 320 -10.24 -16.31 16.66
C ALA A 320 -9.36 -15.60 15.62
N SER A 321 -8.24 -16.20 15.23
CA SER A 321 -7.20 -15.51 14.45
C SER A 321 -7.70 -15.04 13.09
N GLN A 322 -8.49 -15.83 12.38
CA GLN A 322 -9.03 -15.49 11.07
C GLN A 322 -9.94 -14.27 11.14
N ALA A 323 -10.85 -14.20 12.11
CA ALA A 323 -11.74 -13.07 12.31
C ALA A 323 -10.96 -11.79 12.73
N VAL A 324 -9.94 -11.95 13.61
CA VAL A 324 -9.07 -10.83 14.00
C VAL A 324 -8.29 -10.29 12.81
N ILE A 325 -7.70 -11.15 11.97
CA ILE A 325 -6.97 -10.74 10.75
C ILE A 325 -7.92 -10.02 9.79
N GLY A 326 -9.14 -10.52 9.59
CA GLY A 326 -10.15 -9.86 8.78
C GLY A 326 -10.46 -8.44 9.27
N LEU A 327 -10.62 -8.24 10.59
CA LEU A 327 -10.84 -6.93 11.20
C LEU A 327 -9.60 -6.02 11.09
N GLN A 328 -8.38 -6.58 11.22
CA GLN A 328 -7.14 -5.85 11.00
C GLN A 328 -7.06 -5.29 9.57
N MET A 329 -7.39 -6.12 8.56
CA MET A 329 -7.43 -5.69 7.17
C MET A 329 -8.49 -4.61 6.94
N ALA A 330 -9.71 -4.79 7.47
CA ALA A 330 -10.76 -3.78 7.36
C ALA A 330 -10.32 -2.43 7.96
N THR A 331 -9.64 -2.46 9.11
CA THR A 331 -9.14 -1.26 9.79
C THR A 331 -7.99 -0.62 9.00
N ALA A 332 -7.14 -1.41 8.36
CA ALA A 332 -6.11 -0.95 7.44
C ALA A 332 -6.72 -0.16 6.26
N TYR A 333 -7.77 -0.70 5.64
CA TYR A 333 -8.48 -0.01 4.56
C TYR A 333 -9.14 1.30 5.02
N VAL A 334 -9.67 1.36 6.25
CA VAL A 334 -10.17 2.61 6.82
C VAL A 334 -9.04 3.65 6.94
N GLY A 335 -7.86 3.25 7.42
CA GLY A 335 -6.68 4.11 7.48
C GLY A 335 -6.28 4.65 6.10
N ASN A 336 -6.23 3.77 5.10
CA ASN A 336 -5.90 4.14 3.72
C ASN A 336 -6.92 5.10 3.09
N THR A 337 -8.19 5.00 3.45
CA THR A 337 -9.25 5.83 2.86
C THR A 337 -9.36 7.19 3.54
N VAL A 338 -9.24 7.21 4.88
CA VAL A 338 -9.52 8.41 5.69
C VAL A 338 -8.30 9.33 5.79
N MET A 339 -7.10 8.76 5.89
CA MET A 339 -5.90 9.56 6.15
C MET A 339 -5.51 10.51 5.02
N PRO A 340 -5.53 10.13 3.72
CA PRO A 340 -5.15 11.04 2.64
C PRO A 340 -5.94 12.36 2.60
N PRO A 341 -7.28 12.37 2.66
CA PRO A 341 -8.04 13.62 2.68
C PRO A 341 -7.83 14.41 3.98
N LEU A 342 -7.67 13.76 5.14
CA LEU A 342 -7.38 14.46 6.39
C LEU A 342 -6.06 15.21 6.32
N VAL A 343 -4.99 14.56 5.85
CA VAL A 343 -3.69 15.21 5.66
C VAL A 343 -3.80 16.33 4.64
N GLY A 344 -4.54 16.12 3.54
CA GLY A 344 -4.77 17.14 2.52
C GLY A 344 -5.51 18.37 3.05
N ALA A 345 -6.56 18.17 3.84
CA ALA A 345 -7.30 19.27 4.48
C ALA A 345 -6.41 20.08 5.42
N LEU A 346 -5.62 19.40 6.27
CA LEU A 346 -4.66 20.07 7.14
C LEU A 346 -3.57 20.79 6.33
N ALA A 347 -3.05 20.17 5.29
CA ALA A 347 -2.02 20.76 4.42
C ALA A 347 -2.49 22.06 3.75
N SER A 348 -3.78 22.16 3.41
CA SER A 348 -4.35 23.36 2.80
C SER A 348 -4.52 24.53 3.78
N THR A 349 -4.60 24.26 5.09
CA THR A 349 -4.78 25.29 6.12
C THR A 349 -3.47 25.73 6.76
N VAL A 350 -2.59 24.79 7.09
CA VAL A 350 -1.33 25.06 7.83
C VAL A 350 -0.07 24.67 7.06
N GLY A 351 -0.21 24.28 5.79
CA GLY A 351 0.90 23.80 4.96
C GLY A 351 1.31 22.36 5.31
N LEU A 352 2.39 21.88 4.71
CA LEU A 352 2.93 20.53 4.95
C LEU A 352 4.05 20.48 6.01
N VAL A 353 4.45 21.60 6.58
CA VAL A 353 5.57 21.68 7.55
C VAL A 353 5.36 20.75 8.76
N TRP A 354 4.11 20.52 9.16
CA TRP A 354 3.75 19.65 10.28
C TRP A 354 3.69 18.16 9.94
N LEU A 355 3.87 17.77 8.65
CA LEU A 355 3.81 16.36 8.22
C LEU A 355 4.72 15.42 9.05
N PRO A 356 6.00 15.76 9.34
CA PRO A 356 6.85 14.90 10.16
C PRO A 356 6.33 14.74 11.60
N LEU A 357 5.70 15.77 12.17
CA LEU A 357 5.09 15.70 13.49
C LEU A 357 3.89 14.75 13.51
N LEU A 358 3.01 14.83 12.51
CA LEU A 358 1.90 13.89 12.37
C LEU A 358 2.41 12.46 12.28
N GLN A 359 3.40 12.21 11.42
CA GLN A 359 4.01 10.89 11.26
C GLN A 359 4.61 10.38 12.59
N ALA A 360 5.28 11.25 13.36
CA ALA A 360 5.82 10.90 14.67
C ALA A 360 4.69 10.53 15.67
N LEU A 361 3.58 11.26 15.68
CA LEU A 361 2.42 10.93 16.49
C LEU A 361 1.80 9.58 16.13
N LEU A 362 1.72 9.26 14.83
CA LEU A 362 1.25 7.94 14.37
C LEU A 362 2.19 6.82 14.85
N VAL A 363 3.52 7.01 14.75
CA VAL A 363 4.51 6.04 15.21
C VAL A 363 4.45 5.86 16.74
N LEU A 364 4.36 6.94 17.50
CA LEU A 364 4.23 6.89 18.97
C LEU A 364 2.92 6.21 19.40
N GLY A 365 1.82 6.48 18.69
CA GLY A 365 0.55 5.80 18.89
C GLY A 365 0.66 4.28 18.64
N MET A 366 1.37 3.87 17.58
CA MET A 366 1.68 2.46 17.30
C MET A 366 2.53 1.84 18.43
N MET A 367 3.57 2.53 18.90
CA MET A 367 4.39 2.05 20.01
C MET A 367 3.57 1.80 21.27
N GLY A 368 2.65 2.71 21.60
CA GLY A 368 1.72 2.55 22.72
C GLY A 368 0.77 1.36 22.54
N ALA A 369 0.19 1.21 21.34
CA ALA A 369 -0.73 0.12 21.02
C ALA A 369 -0.03 -1.25 21.07
N VAL A 370 1.16 -1.37 20.47
CA VAL A 370 1.98 -2.60 20.50
C VAL A 370 2.48 -2.88 21.91
N GLY A 371 2.92 -1.87 22.65
CA GLY A 371 3.33 -1.99 24.05
C GLY A 371 2.24 -2.59 24.92
N ARG A 372 1.01 -2.10 24.77
CA ARG A 372 -0.17 -2.67 25.45
C ARG A 372 -0.41 -4.13 25.10
N LEU A 373 -0.26 -4.51 23.82
CA LEU A 373 -0.40 -5.90 23.38
C LEU A 373 0.61 -6.81 24.04
N VAL A 374 1.88 -6.40 24.08
CA VAL A 374 2.97 -7.19 24.69
C VAL A 374 2.75 -7.34 26.20
N LEU A 375 2.31 -6.28 26.89
CA LEU A 375 1.98 -6.35 28.32
C LEU A 375 0.83 -7.29 28.61
N LEU A 376 -0.22 -7.28 27.76
CA LEU A 376 -1.35 -8.20 27.91
C LEU A 376 -0.97 -9.67 27.65
N GLN A 377 -0.05 -9.91 26.71
CA GLN A 377 0.47 -11.24 26.42
C GLN A 377 1.28 -11.78 27.60
N ARG A 378 2.22 -11.01 28.15
CA ARG A 378 3.02 -11.41 29.33
C ARG A 378 2.16 -11.79 30.54
N LYS A 379 1.02 -11.09 30.74
CA LYS A 379 0.07 -11.42 31.82
C LYS A 379 -0.71 -12.71 31.61
N ARG A 380 -0.71 -13.29 30.42
CA ARG A 380 -1.34 -14.58 30.13
C ARG A 380 -0.36 -15.76 30.22
N ASP A 381 0.92 -15.46 30.00
CA ASP A 381 2.01 -16.44 30.02
C ASP A 381 2.51 -16.71 31.47
N VAL A 382 2.07 -15.90 32.47
CA VAL A 382 2.23 -16.03 33.92
C VAL A 382 0.93 -16.53 34.53
#